data_75f7cb29bd4836128d97885b30d7fa51
#
_entry.id   75f7cb29bd4836128d97885b30d7fa51
#
_cell.length_a   1.000
_cell.length_b   1.000
_cell.length_c   1.000
_cell.angle_alpha   90.00
_cell.angle_beta   90.00
_cell.angle_gamma   90.00
#
_symmetry.space_group_name_H-M   'P 1'
#
loop_
_entity.id
_entity.type
_entity.pdbx_description
1 polymer ?
#
loop_
_entity_poly.entity_id
_entity_poly.type
_entity_poly.pdbx_seq_one_letter_code
_entity_poly.pdbx_strand_id
1 'polypeptide(L)'
;MKILMVNKFLYPRGGAETYMLRIGEELTRRGHQVEYFGMYDEKNTVGNAEGLTTVNMDFHASGAEKLLYPFRIIYSGEARRKMRQVIDRFHPDIIHFNNINFQLTPSVILAGAEKNIPMVQTVHDLQMLCPNHMMMEFGTWKLCEECSGKKCKMACVRKKCIHGSRAKSLIGAIEGTIYTSSHVYDRVARYICPSRFIEEKLLTVLRYAGKTTMIHNFLSKTADIDVPKGDY
;
A
#
# COMPACT_ATOMS: atom_id res chain seq x y z
N MET A 1 22.41 -5.35 3.32
CA MET A 1 21.28 -5.88 2.52
C MET A 1 20.84 -4.82 1.51
N LYS A 2 20.31 -5.25 0.38
CA LYS A 2 19.64 -4.40 -0.62
C LYS A 2 18.14 -4.43 -0.40
N ILE A 3 17.55 -3.28 -0.15
CA ILE A 3 16.13 -3.15 0.24
C ILE A 3 15.43 -2.28 -0.79
N LEU A 4 14.38 -2.81 -1.43
CA LEU A 4 13.55 -2.04 -2.34
C LEU A 4 12.27 -1.59 -1.64
N MET A 5 12.17 -0.28 -1.37
CA MET A 5 10.97 0.35 -0.82
C MET A 5 9.99 0.67 -1.92
N VAL A 6 8.74 0.26 -1.76
CA VAL A 6 7.69 0.48 -2.77
C VAL A 6 6.53 1.25 -2.17
N ASN A 7 6.25 2.42 -2.73
CA ASN A 7 5.13 3.28 -2.35
C ASN A 7 4.68 4.13 -3.54
N LYS A 8 3.41 4.48 -3.61
CA LYS A 8 2.89 5.29 -4.73
C LYS A 8 3.50 6.68 -4.82
N PHE A 9 3.75 7.36 -3.71
CA PHE A 9 4.41 8.67 -3.66
C PHE A 9 5.79 8.56 -3.01
N LEU A 10 6.78 9.20 -3.61
CA LEU A 10 8.18 9.17 -3.16
C LEU A 10 8.62 10.51 -2.56
N TYR A 11 7.69 11.24 -1.93
CA TYR A 11 7.91 12.50 -1.23
C TYR A 11 7.00 12.59 0.00
N PRO A 12 7.30 13.45 0.99
CA PRO A 12 6.49 13.60 2.20
C PRO A 12 5.11 14.20 1.88
N ARG A 13 4.10 13.35 1.65
CA ARG A 13 2.73 13.74 1.39
C ARG A 13 1.80 13.51 2.59
N GLY A 14 2.06 12.45 3.32
CA GLY A 14 1.27 12.03 4.46
C GLY A 14 2.05 11.13 5.41
N GLY A 15 1.36 10.54 6.39
CA GLY A 15 2.01 9.72 7.41
C GLY A 15 2.72 8.48 6.87
N ALA A 16 2.12 7.80 5.90
CA ALA A 16 2.70 6.59 5.30
C ALA A 16 3.99 6.89 4.53
N GLU A 17 4.00 7.98 3.76
CA GLU A 17 5.18 8.43 3.01
C GLU A 17 6.29 8.87 3.96
N THR A 18 5.97 9.67 4.97
CA THR A 18 6.92 10.10 5.99
C THR A 18 7.54 8.91 6.71
N TYR A 19 6.72 7.93 7.09
CA TYR A 19 7.18 6.69 7.71
C TYR A 19 8.15 5.93 6.79
N MET A 20 7.77 5.70 5.52
CA MET A 20 8.62 4.99 4.55
C MET A 20 9.97 5.69 4.34
N LEU A 21 9.95 7.01 4.16
CA LEU A 21 11.17 7.80 3.95
C LEU A 21 12.10 7.72 5.17
N ARG A 22 11.54 7.87 6.38
CA ARG A 22 12.32 7.78 7.63
C ARG A 22 12.91 6.39 7.88
N ILE A 23 12.17 5.34 7.59
CA ILE A 23 12.71 3.96 7.64
C ILE A 23 13.85 3.81 6.63
N GLY A 24 13.68 4.29 5.40
CA GLY A 24 14.72 4.19 4.38
C GLY A 24 16.00 4.95 4.76
N GLU A 25 15.87 6.17 5.31
CA GLU A 25 16.99 6.95 5.85
C GLU A 25 17.73 6.17 6.96
N GLU A 26 16.99 5.60 7.91
CA GLU A 26 17.56 4.87 9.03
C GLU A 26 18.24 3.56 8.58
N LEU A 27 17.66 2.85 7.64
CA LEU A 27 18.26 1.64 7.06
C LEU A 27 19.55 1.98 6.31
N THR A 28 19.57 3.09 5.56
CA THR A 28 20.77 3.57 4.87
C THR A 28 21.86 3.95 5.89
N ARG A 29 21.50 4.63 6.97
CA ARG A 29 22.42 4.98 8.06
C ARG A 29 23.03 3.74 8.74
N ARG A 30 22.30 2.62 8.74
CA ARG A 30 22.77 1.31 9.25
C ARG A 30 23.58 0.51 8.22
N GLY A 31 23.91 1.09 7.07
CA GLY A 31 24.76 0.47 6.05
C GLY A 31 24.02 -0.44 5.07
N HIS A 32 22.69 -0.36 4.99
CA HIS A 32 21.91 -1.03 3.94
C HIS A 32 21.86 -0.18 2.67
N GLN A 33 21.76 -0.81 1.51
CA GLN A 33 21.48 -0.14 0.25
C GLN A 33 19.96 -0.07 0.08
N VAL A 34 19.41 1.13 -0.06
CA VAL A 34 17.96 1.34 -0.18
C VAL A 34 17.65 2.05 -1.48
N GLU A 35 16.81 1.44 -2.30
CA GLU A 35 16.22 2.07 -3.48
C GLU A 35 14.69 2.12 -3.36
N TYR A 36 14.07 2.98 -4.19
CA TYR A 36 12.65 3.24 -4.10
C TYR A 36 11.97 3.08 -5.46
N PHE A 37 10.76 2.54 -5.47
CA PHE A 37 9.92 2.45 -6.65
C PHE A 37 8.54 3.03 -6.37
N GLY A 38 8.08 3.92 -7.25
CA GLY A 38 6.79 4.61 -7.14
C GLY A 38 6.38 5.30 -8.42
N MET A 39 5.43 6.24 -8.31
CA MET A 39 5.03 7.08 -9.42
C MET A 39 6.01 8.23 -9.65
N TYR A 40 6.03 8.72 -10.89
CA TYR A 40 6.68 9.99 -11.21
C TYR A 40 5.93 11.16 -10.56
N ASP A 41 6.66 12.00 -9.88
CA ASP A 41 6.21 13.32 -9.43
C ASP A 41 7.45 14.22 -9.33
N GLU A 42 7.30 15.50 -9.71
CA GLU A 42 8.38 16.48 -9.61
C GLU A 42 8.87 16.69 -8.16
N LYS A 43 8.02 16.36 -7.19
CA LYS A 43 8.30 16.44 -5.76
C LYS A 43 9.05 15.24 -5.20
N ASN A 44 9.31 14.20 -6.00
CA ASN A 44 10.00 13.02 -5.53
C ASN A 44 11.37 13.36 -4.96
N THR A 45 11.62 12.96 -3.73
CA THR A 45 12.88 13.20 -2.99
C THR A 45 13.81 11.99 -3.01
N VAL A 46 13.29 10.84 -3.40
CA VAL A 46 14.02 9.56 -3.50
C VAL A 46 13.60 8.80 -4.76
N GLY A 47 14.40 7.81 -5.16
CA GLY A 47 14.15 7.01 -6.36
C GLY A 47 15.05 5.77 -6.42
N ASN A 48 15.24 5.24 -7.61
CA ASN A 48 16.18 4.17 -7.92
C ASN A 48 17.23 4.64 -8.92
N ALA A 49 18.35 3.93 -9.00
CA ALA A 49 19.47 4.30 -9.84
C ALA A 49 19.12 4.44 -11.34
N GLU A 50 18.10 3.70 -11.79
CA GLU A 50 17.64 3.71 -13.19
C GLU A 50 16.63 4.85 -13.47
N GLY A 51 16.20 5.62 -12.47
CA GLY A 51 15.16 6.64 -12.60
C GLY A 51 13.78 6.09 -13.01
N LEU A 52 13.55 4.79 -12.83
CA LEU A 52 12.32 4.12 -13.26
C LEU A 52 11.17 4.44 -12.30
N THR A 53 10.12 5.05 -12.85
CA THR A 53 8.87 5.36 -12.15
C THR A 53 7.69 5.03 -13.05
N THR A 54 6.50 4.82 -12.49
CA THR A 54 5.27 4.77 -13.29
C THR A 54 4.81 6.17 -13.66
N VAL A 55 3.96 6.27 -14.66
CA VAL A 55 3.31 7.55 -14.99
C VAL A 55 2.47 8.00 -13.79
N ASN A 56 2.48 9.31 -13.51
CA ASN A 56 1.56 9.88 -12.53
C ASN A 56 0.13 9.72 -13.02
N MET A 57 -0.71 9.03 -12.26
CA MET A 57 -2.13 8.91 -12.57
C MET A 57 -2.85 10.14 -12.01
N ASP A 58 -2.97 11.18 -12.85
CA ASP A 58 -3.82 12.32 -12.52
C ASP A 58 -5.31 11.93 -12.67
N PHE A 59 -6.03 11.86 -11.55
CA PHE A 59 -7.47 11.62 -11.53
C PHE A 59 -8.29 12.77 -12.14
N HIS A 60 -7.64 13.87 -12.52
CA HIS A 60 -8.25 15.03 -13.17
C HIS A 60 -8.07 15.04 -14.69
N ALA A 61 -7.39 14.04 -15.28
CA ALA A 61 -7.22 13.93 -16.73
C ALA A 61 -8.57 13.94 -17.45
N SER A 62 -8.62 14.60 -18.63
CA SER A 62 -9.81 14.72 -19.45
C SER A 62 -9.69 13.87 -20.73
N GLY A 63 -10.84 13.47 -21.30
CA GLY A 63 -10.88 12.78 -22.59
C GLY A 63 -10.89 11.25 -22.52
N ALA A 64 -10.40 10.58 -23.57
CA ALA A 64 -10.44 9.13 -23.74
C ALA A 64 -9.68 8.35 -22.65
N GLU A 65 -8.69 8.97 -22.01
CA GLU A 65 -7.95 8.37 -20.92
C GLU A 65 -8.84 8.00 -19.72
N LYS A 66 -9.92 8.76 -19.45
CA LYS A 66 -10.90 8.46 -18.39
C LYS A 66 -11.54 7.08 -18.55
N LEU A 67 -11.73 6.60 -19.77
CA LEU A 67 -12.31 5.29 -20.03
C LEU A 67 -11.38 4.13 -19.63
N LEU A 68 -10.06 4.36 -19.65
CA LEU A 68 -9.06 3.37 -19.27
C LEU A 68 -8.75 3.36 -17.76
N TYR A 69 -9.13 4.41 -17.04
CA TYR A 69 -8.88 4.52 -15.59
C TYR A 69 -9.39 3.33 -14.77
N PRO A 70 -10.63 2.84 -14.94
CA PRO A 70 -11.11 1.71 -14.15
C PRO A 70 -10.22 0.48 -14.30
N PHE A 71 -9.72 0.21 -15.50
CA PHE A 71 -8.84 -0.93 -15.77
C PHE A 71 -7.46 -0.74 -15.14
N ARG A 72 -6.89 0.46 -15.23
CA ARG A 72 -5.58 0.79 -14.63
C ARG A 72 -5.61 0.74 -13.09
N ILE A 73 -6.71 1.14 -12.46
CA ILE A 73 -6.92 1.05 -11.01
C ILE A 73 -6.98 -0.40 -10.57
N ILE A 74 -7.58 -1.29 -11.38
CA ILE A 74 -7.67 -2.71 -11.06
C ILE A 74 -6.32 -3.40 -11.28
N TYR A 75 -5.63 -3.12 -12.40
CA TYR A 75 -4.38 -3.77 -12.72
C TYR A 75 -3.45 -2.86 -13.52
N SER A 76 -2.26 -2.58 -12.99
CA SER A 76 -1.22 -1.81 -13.67
C SER A 76 -0.14 -2.71 -14.28
N GLY A 77 -0.29 -3.02 -15.56
CA GLY A 77 0.74 -3.75 -16.30
C GLY A 77 2.05 -2.96 -16.42
N GLU A 78 1.96 -1.62 -16.46
CA GLU A 78 3.11 -0.73 -16.46
C GLU A 78 3.89 -0.84 -15.15
N ALA A 79 3.20 -0.73 -13.98
CA ALA A 79 3.84 -0.84 -12.69
C ALA A 79 4.54 -2.19 -12.51
N ARG A 80 3.87 -3.30 -12.89
CA ARG A 80 4.47 -4.64 -12.83
C ARG A 80 5.71 -4.76 -13.71
N ARG A 81 5.66 -4.26 -14.95
CA ARG A 81 6.80 -4.32 -15.89
C ARG A 81 7.98 -3.51 -15.39
N LYS A 82 7.75 -2.25 -14.99
CA LYS A 82 8.81 -1.36 -14.49
C LYS A 82 9.38 -1.85 -13.16
N MET A 83 8.53 -2.36 -12.27
CA MET A 83 8.97 -3.01 -11.02
C MET A 83 9.93 -4.18 -11.29
N ARG A 84 9.64 -5.04 -12.28
CA ARG A 84 10.55 -6.12 -12.69
C ARG A 84 11.90 -5.57 -13.16
N GLN A 85 11.90 -4.49 -13.95
CA GLN A 85 13.15 -3.87 -14.41
C GLN A 85 14.00 -3.37 -13.24
N VAL A 86 13.38 -2.70 -12.25
CA VAL A 86 14.09 -2.29 -11.03
C VAL A 86 14.63 -3.49 -10.27
N ILE A 87 13.83 -4.54 -10.08
CA ILE A 87 14.27 -5.78 -9.43
C ILE A 87 15.46 -6.40 -10.17
N ASP A 88 15.40 -6.49 -11.50
CA ASP A 88 16.45 -7.10 -12.33
C ASP A 88 17.75 -6.27 -12.34
N ARG A 89 17.70 -4.99 -12.03
CA ARG A 89 18.89 -4.11 -11.96
C ARG A 89 19.46 -4.01 -10.56
N PHE A 90 18.60 -3.79 -9.59
CA PHE A 90 19.01 -3.59 -8.20
C PHE A 90 19.32 -4.89 -7.47
N HIS A 91 18.67 -6.01 -7.84
CA HIS A 91 18.77 -7.31 -7.15
C HIS A 91 18.51 -7.20 -5.64
N PRO A 92 17.31 -6.75 -5.21
CA PRO A 92 17.00 -6.56 -3.79
C PRO A 92 16.95 -7.90 -3.06
N ASP A 93 17.47 -7.91 -1.82
CA ASP A 93 17.33 -9.06 -0.90
C ASP A 93 15.92 -9.14 -0.33
N ILE A 94 15.22 -7.99 -0.24
CA ILE A 94 13.85 -7.86 0.29
C ILE A 94 13.13 -6.69 -0.36
N ILE A 95 11.82 -6.85 -0.55
CA ILE A 95 10.93 -5.77 -1.00
C ILE A 95 10.02 -5.37 0.16
N HIS A 96 9.96 -4.07 0.45
CA HIS A 96 9.10 -3.51 1.48
C HIS A 96 8.00 -2.63 0.87
N PHE A 97 6.78 -3.17 0.85
CA PHE A 97 5.60 -2.45 0.37
C PHE A 97 5.02 -1.54 1.46
N ASN A 98 4.57 -0.38 1.04
CA ASN A 98 3.79 0.56 1.83
C ASN A 98 2.42 0.78 1.15
N ASN A 99 2.07 2.01 0.74
CA ASN A 99 0.84 2.26 0.00
C ASN A 99 1.02 2.02 -1.49
N ILE A 100 0.45 0.92 -2.00
CA ILE A 100 0.51 0.52 -3.41
C ILE A 100 -0.85 0.59 -4.12
N ASN A 101 -1.89 1.05 -3.42
CA ASN A 101 -3.28 1.05 -3.88
C ASN A 101 -3.48 1.96 -5.09
N PHE A 102 -4.41 1.59 -5.95
CA PHE A 102 -4.90 2.31 -7.13
C PHE A 102 -3.84 2.61 -8.19
N GLN A 103 -2.74 3.28 -7.85
CA GLN A 103 -1.77 3.76 -8.83
C GLN A 103 -0.73 2.70 -9.23
N LEU A 104 -0.16 2.00 -8.25
CA LEU A 104 0.76 0.89 -8.51
C LEU A 104 0.02 -0.43 -8.64
N THR A 105 -1.06 -0.58 -7.89
CA THR A 105 -1.87 -1.79 -7.71
C THR A 105 -1.10 -2.97 -7.11
N PRO A 106 -1.75 -3.99 -6.57
CA PRO A 106 -1.07 -5.20 -6.11
C PRO A 106 -0.36 -6.00 -7.22
N SER A 107 -0.40 -5.54 -8.48
CA SER A 107 0.39 -6.11 -9.56
C SER A 107 1.91 -6.07 -9.30
N VAL A 108 2.39 -5.12 -8.49
CA VAL A 108 3.80 -5.04 -8.08
C VAL A 108 4.20 -6.18 -7.14
N ILE A 109 3.26 -6.74 -6.35
CA ILE A 109 3.50 -7.93 -5.54
C ILE A 109 3.78 -9.14 -6.44
N LEU A 110 3.06 -9.24 -7.57
CA LEU A 110 3.31 -10.32 -8.54
C LEU A 110 4.72 -10.20 -9.13
N ALA A 111 5.22 -9.00 -9.38
CA ALA A 111 6.59 -8.80 -9.87
C ALA A 111 7.65 -9.33 -8.89
N GLY A 112 7.49 -9.06 -7.58
CA GLY A 112 8.37 -9.61 -6.54
C GLY A 112 8.26 -11.13 -6.42
N ALA A 113 7.04 -11.67 -6.49
CA ALA A 113 6.78 -13.10 -6.39
C ALA A 113 7.39 -13.90 -7.55
N GLU A 114 7.36 -13.36 -8.78
CA GLU A 114 8.00 -13.98 -9.97
C GLU A 114 9.51 -14.18 -9.81
N LYS A 115 10.13 -13.32 -9.02
CA LYS A 115 11.57 -13.35 -8.75
C LYS A 115 11.91 -14.04 -7.43
N ASN A 116 10.92 -14.64 -6.74
CA ASN A 116 11.05 -15.30 -5.44
C ASN A 116 11.73 -14.44 -4.37
N ILE A 117 11.55 -13.12 -4.41
CA ILE A 117 12.13 -12.20 -3.43
C ILE A 117 11.22 -12.15 -2.20
N PRO A 118 11.75 -12.26 -0.99
CA PRO A 118 10.99 -12.05 0.24
C PRO A 118 10.33 -10.67 0.26
N MET A 119 9.05 -10.64 0.64
CA MET A 119 8.25 -9.42 0.65
C MET A 119 7.67 -9.15 2.02
N VAL A 120 7.77 -7.92 2.49
CA VAL A 120 7.08 -7.43 3.68
C VAL A 120 6.20 -6.25 3.30
N GLN A 121 5.13 -6.02 4.05
CA GLN A 121 4.25 -4.87 3.85
C GLN A 121 3.90 -4.20 5.17
N THR A 122 4.14 -2.90 5.26
CA THR A 122 3.55 -2.10 6.34
C THR A 122 2.11 -1.74 5.97
N VAL A 123 1.19 -2.09 6.85
CA VAL A 123 -0.26 -1.96 6.62
C VAL A 123 -0.71 -0.58 7.11
N HIS A 124 -0.69 0.40 6.22
CA HIS A 124 -1.14 1.76 6.52
C HIS A 124 -2.66 1.92 6.40
N ASP A 125 -3.30 1.04 5.66
CA ASP A 125 -4.75 0.98 5.48
C ASP A 125 -5.22 -0.48 5.32
N LEU A 126 -6.53 -0.69 5.34
CA LEU A 126 -7.14 -2.02 5.30
C LEU A 126 -7.61 -2.43 3.89
N GLN A 127 -6.87 -2.04 2.85
CA GLN A 127 -7.15 -2.35 1.44
C GLN A 127 -7.46 -3.84 1.20
N MET A 128 -6.69 -4.73 1.79
CA MET A 128 -6.83 -6.18 1.61
C MET A 128 -8.12 -6.75 2.21
N LEU A 129 -8.77 -6.00 3.09
CA LEU A 129 -10.02 -6.40 3.74
C LEU A 129 -11.23 -5.67 3.17
N CYS A 130 -11.09 -4.38 2.84
CA CYS A 130 -12.17 -3.48 2.51
C CYS A 130 -11.87 -2.61 1.29
N PRO A 131 -12.77 -2.56 0.27
CA PRO A 131 -12.56 -1.75 -0.93
C PRO A 131 -12.45 -0.23 -0.69
N ASN A 132 -12.98 0.31 0.41
CA ASN A 132 -12.78 1.72 0.77
C ASN A 132 -11.57 1.96 1.67
N HIS A 133 -10.81 0.90 1.99
CA HIS A 133 -9.57 0.88 2.75
C HIS A 133 -9.69 1.27 4.24
N MET A 134 -10.81 1.81 4.66
CA MET A 134 -11.00 2.37 6.01
C MET A 134 -11.83 1.46 6.93
N MET A 135 -12.54 0.47 6.36
CA MET A 135 -13.55 -0.33 7.07
C MET A 135 -14.61 0.54 7.77
N MET A 136 -14.99 1.66 7.16
CA MET A 136 -16.00 2.58 7.66
C MET A 136 -17.06 2.83 6.60
N GLU A 137 -18.29 3.00 7.02
CA GLU A 137 -19.39 3.38 6.13
C GLU A 137 -19.27 4.85 5.72
N PHE A 138 -19.40 5.12 4.43
CA PHE A 138 -19.40 6.49 3.93
C PHE A 138 -20.63 7.26 4.46
N GLY A 139 -20.38 8.44 5.02
CA GLY A 139 -21.40 9.36 5.55
C GLY A 139 -21.82 9.10 6.99
N THR A 140 -21.75 7.86 7.50
CA THR A 140 -22.10 7.55 8.91
C THR A 140 -20.87 7.38 9.80
N TRP A 141 -19.71 7.11 9.19
CA TRP A 141 -18.44 6.85 9.87
C TRP A 141 -18.47 5.69 10.88
N LYS A 142 -19.44 4.79 10.75
CA LYS A 142 -19.54 3.58 11.57
C LYS A 142 -18.61 2.50 11.04
N LEU A 143 -17.98 1.76 11.93
CA LEU A 143 -17.17 0.59 11.59
C LEU A 143 -18.00 -0.42 10.80
N CYS A 144 -17.46 -0.92 9.70
CA CYS A 144 -18.11 -1.88 8.82
C CYS A 144 -17.15 -3.01 8.44
N GLU A 145 -17.53 -4.23 8.75
CA GLU A 145 -16.75 -5.44 8.47
C GLU A 145 -17.39 -6.34 7.39
N GLU A 146 -18.44 -5.89 6.72
CA GLU A 146 -19.22 -6.72 5.79
C GLU A 146 -18.41 -7.30 4.63
N CYS A 147 -17.32 -6.64 4.23
CA CYS A 147 -16.43 -7.10 3.16
C CYS A 147 -15.23 -7.90 3.68
N SER A 148 -14.93 -7.87 5.00
CA SER A 148 -13.78 -8.55 5.57
C SER A 148 -13.87 -10.06 5.37
N GLY A 149 -12.77 -10.70 4.99
CA GLY A 149 -12.69 -12.15 4.77
C GLY A 149 -13.52 -12.70 3.61
N LYS A 150 -14.42 -11.93 3.02
CA LYS A 150 -15.28 -12.39 1.91
C LYS A 150 -14.57 -12.19 0.56
N LYS A 151 -14.75 -13.17 -0.34
CA LYS A 151 -14.28 -13.03 -1.73
C LYS A 151 -15.06 -11.95 -2.46
N CYS A 152 -16.40 -11.97 -2.37
CA CYS A 152 -17.27 -11.00 -3.03
C CYS A 152 -17.43 -9.73 -2.17
N LYS A 153 -17.12 -8.58 -2.75
CA LYS A 153 -17.14 -7.27 -2.08
C LYS A 153 -18.40 -6.43 -2.42
N MET A 154 -19.49 -7.04 -2.86
CA MET A 154 -20.69 -6.32 -3.31
C MET A 154 -21.41 -5.52 -2.21
N ALA A 155 -21.17 -5.81 -0.94
CA ALA A 155 -21.64 -4.97 0.16
C ALA A 155 -21.16 -3.51 0.04
N CYS A 156 -19.93 -3.31 -0.46
CA CYS A 156 -19.39 -1.99 -0.75
C CYS A 156 -20.24 -1.20 -1.77
N VAL A 157 -20.73 -1.88 -2.82
CA VAL A 157 -21.60 -1.25 -3.85
C VAL A 157 -22.96 -0.88 -3.28
N ARG A 158 -23.58 -1.80 -2.51
CA ARG A 158 -24.86 -1.57 -1.85
C ARG A 158 -24.81 -0.34 -0.93
N LYS A 159 -23.76 -0.22 -0.14
CA LYS A 159 -23.54 0.87 0.82
C LYS A 159 -22.90 2.11 0.20
N LYS A 160 -22.56 2.10 -1.09
CA LYS A 160 -21.86 3.22 -1.78
C LYS A 160 -20.61 3.70 -1.04
N CYS A 161 -19.79 2.75 -0.54
CA CYS A 161 -18.70 3.04 0.40
C CYS A 161 -17.60 3.97 -0.15
N ILE A 162 -17.45 4.06 -1.49
CA ILE A 162 -16.42 4.91 -2.11
C ILE A 162 -17.07 6.20 -2.60
N HIS A 163 -16.84 7.27 -1.85
CA HIS A 163 -17.33 8.64 -2.12
C HIS A 163 -18.85 8.73 -2.38
N GLY A 164 -19.68 7.89 -1.75
CA GLY A 164 -21.11 7.86 -1.96
C GLY A 164 -21.56 7.41 -3.35
N SER A 165 -20.65 6.91 -4.18
CA SER A 165 -20.91 6.56 -5.60
C SER A 165 -20.99 5.05 -5.79
N ARG A 166 -22.11 4.58 -6.40
CA ARG A 166 -22.24 3.16 -6.78
C ARG A 166 -21.20 2.75 -7.82
N ALA A 167 -20.92 3.59 -8.82
CA ALA A 167 -19.95 3.29 -9.87
C ALA A 167 -18.53 3.15 -9.32
N LYS A 168 -18.07 4.10 -8.49
CA LYS A 168 -16.76 4.00 -7.84
C LYS A 168 -16.69 2.79 -6.91
N SER A 169 -17.74 2.52 -6.15
CA SER A 169 -17.81 1.36 -5.26
C SER A 169 -17.82 0.03 -6.01
N LEU A 170 -18.38 -0.01 -7.22
CA LEU A 170 -18.32 -1.18 -8.10
C LEU A 170 -16.90 -1.47 -8.57
N ILE A 171 -16.16 -0.44 -9.00
CA ILE A 171 -14.76 -0.58 -9.41
C ILE A 171 -13.92 -1.11 -8.24
N GLY A 172 -14.06 -0.52 -7.05
CA GLY A 172 -13.34 -0.99 -5.87
C GLY A 172 -13.76 -2.40 -5.41
N ALA A 173 -15.04 -2.75 -5.57
CA ALA A 173 -15.53 -4.10 -5.27
C ALA A 173 -14.97 -5.15 -6.25
N ILE A 174 -14.85 -4.81 -7.53
CA ILE A 174 -14.24 -5.68 -8.56
C ILE A 174 -12.75 -5.86 -8.23
N GLU A 175 -12.02 -4.76 -7.99
CA GLU A 175 -10.60 -4.78 -7.61
C GLU A 175 -10.38 -5.66 -6.38
N GLY A 176 -11.08 -5.40 -5.28
CA GLY A 176 -10.95 -6.17 -4.05
C GLY A 176 -11.34 -7.64 -4.20
N THR A 177 -12.33 -7.97 -5.07
CA THR A 177 -12.73 -9.34 -5.38
C THR A 177 -11.63 -10.08 -6.15
N ILE A 178 -11.04 -9.44 -7.18
CA ILE A 178 -9.96 -10.01 -7.98
C ILE A 178 -8.77 -10.34 -7.09
N TYR A 179 -8.28 -9.39 -6.29
CA TYR A 179 -7.09 -9.59 -5.48
C TYR A 179 -7.31 -10.52 -4.29
N THR A 180 -8.51 -10.57 -3.73
CA THR A 180 -8.86 -11.56 -2.70
C THR A 180 -8.93 -12.98 -3.32
N SER A 181 -9.52 -13.13 -4.51
CA SER A 181 -9.68 -14.42 -5.17
C SER A 181 -8.39 -14.96 -5.78
N SER A 182 -7.52 -14.08 -6.27
CA SER A 182 -6.21 -14.46 -6.83
C SER A 182 -5.13 -14.72 -5.78
N HIS A 183 -5.45 -14.54 -4.50
CA HIS A 183 -4.53 -14.74 -3.39
C HIS A 183 -3.21 -13.94 -3.51
N VAL A 184 -3.25 -12.78 -4.14
CA VAL A 184 -2.04 -11.99 -4.40
C VAL A 184 -1.36 -11.54 -3.11
N TYR A 185 -2.13 -11.14 -2.11
CA TYR A 185 -1.61 -10.74 -0.80
C TYR A 185 -1.00 -11.90 -0.01
N ASP A 186 -1.41 -13.15 -0.28
CA ASP A 186 -0.84 -14.33 0.39
C ASP A 186 0.65 -14.53 0.07
N ARG A 187 1.15 -13.88 -0.99
CA ARG A 187 2.56 -13.91 -1.42
C ARG A 187 3.47 -13.02 -0.56
N VAL A 188 2.89 -12.11 0.21
CA VAL A 188 3.63 -11.30 1.19
C VAL A 188 3.96 -12.19 2.39
N ALA A 189 5.24 -12.23 2.76
CA ALA A 189 5.74 -13.10 3.82
C ALA A 189 5.37 -12.59 5.22
N ARG A 190 5.40 -11.26 5.43
CA ARG A 190 5.09 -10.62 6.72
C ARG A 190 4.36 -9.29 6.54
N TYR A 191 3.42 -9.03 7.44
CA TYR A 191 2.69 -7.78 7.57
C TYR A 191 3.10 -7.05 8.83
N ILE A 192 3.61 -5.84 8.70
CA ILE A 192 3.93 -4.95 9.82
C ILE A 192 2.68 -4.13 10.11
N CYS A 193 2.12 -4.29 11.30
CA CYS A 193 0.91 -3.62 11.75
C CYS A 193 1.30 -2.48 12.70
N PRO A 194 1.06 -1.20 12.34
CA PRO A 194 1.47 -0.07 13.17
C PRO A 194 0.62 0.11 14.43
N SER A 195 -0.48 -0.63 14.56
CA SER A 195 -1.34 -0.61 15.74
C SER A 195 -2.00 -1.96 15.98
N ARG A 196 -2.41 -2.20 17.22
CA ARG A 196 -3.18 -3.40 17.61
C ARG A 196 -4.49 -3.49 16.81
N PHE A 197 -5.17 -2.38 16.56
CA PHE A 197 -6.38 -2.35 15.77
C PHE A 197 -6.17 -2.94 14.36
N ILE A 198 -5.11 -2.53 13.66
CA ILE A 198 -4.79 -3.05 12.32
C ILE A 198 -4.49 -4.55 12.40
N GLU A 199 -3.70 -4.99 13.39
CA GLU A 199 -3.36 -6.39 13.57
C GLU A 199 -4.61 -7.24 13.83
N GLU A 200 -5.46 -6.84 14.77
CA GLU A 200 -6.72 -7.52 15.09
C GLU A 200 -7.62 -7.65 13.86
N LYS A 201 -7.74 -6.59 13.05
CA LYS A 201 -8.52 -6.66 11.80
C LYS A 201 -7.93 -7.63 10.79
N LEU A 202 -6.63 -7.70 10.62
CA LEU A 202 -6.01 -8.70 9.75
C LEU A 202 -6.21 -10.12 10.28
N LEU A 203 -6.11 -10.34 11.58
CA LEU A 203 -6.29 -11.65 12.22
C LEU A 203 -7.73 -12.19 12.10
N THR A 204 -8.73 -11.35 11.77
CA THR A 204 -10.08 -11.84 11.45
C THR A 204 -10.11 -12.73 10.19
N VAL A 205 -9.03 -12.73 9.41
CA VAL A 205 -8.90 -13.51 8.18
C VAL A 205 -7.75 -14.51 8.33
N LEU A 206 -8.07 -15.79 8.45
CA LEU A 206 -7.13 -16.88 8.76
C LEU A 206 -5.85 -16.89 7.91
N ARG A 207 -5.92 -16.47 6.64
CA ARG A 207 -4.75 -16.44 5.74
C ARG A 207 -3.64 -15.50 6.20
N TYR A 208 -3.93 -14.53 7.07
CA TYR A 208 -2.95 -13.61 7.64
C TYR A 208 -2.47 -14.04 9.03
N ALA A 209 -3.08 -15.07 9.61
CA ALA A 209 -2.63 -15.64 10.88
C ALA A 209 -1.18 -16.14 10.76
N GLY A 210 -0.35 -15.80 11.73
CA GLY A 210 1.08 -16.13 11.73
C GLY A 210 1.95 -15.31 10.78
N LYS A 211 1.35 -14.35 10.02
CA LYS A 211 2.08 -13.44 9.13
C LYS A 211 2.14 -12.00 9.65
N THR A 212 1.40 -11.67 10.69
CA THR A 212 1.36 -10.31 11.26
C THR A 212 2.41 -10.12 12.33
N THR A 213 2.89 -8.91 12.46
CA THR A 213 3.78 -8.46 13.54
C THR A 213 3.42 -7.02 13.85
N MET A 214 3.10 -6.73 15.12
CA MET A 214 2.84 -5.36 15.54
C MET A 214 4.16 -4.63 15.80
N ILE A 215 4.39 -3.55 15.05
CA ILE A 215 5.51 -2.64 15.24
C ILE A 215 4.96 -1.22 15.10
N HIS A 216 4.95 -0.47 16.20
CA HIS A 216 4.49 0.91 16.20
C HIS A 216 5.36 1.81 15.30
N ASN A 217 4.75 2.83 14.73
CA ASN A 217 5.51 3.87 14.05
C ASN A 217 6.49 4.53 15.04
N PHE A 218 7.68 4.80 14.57
CA PHE A 218 8.74 5.38 15.41
C PHE A 218 8.89 6.88 15.14
N LEU A 219 9.47 7.57 16.10
CA LEU A 219 9.95 8.94 15.95
C LEU A 219 11.46 8.90 15.71
N SER A 220 11.95 9.55 14.67
CA SER A 220 13.37 9.54 14.28
C SER A 220 14.27 10.33 15.24
N LYS A 221 13.72 11.25 16.01
CA LYS A 221 14.30 11.90 17.19
C LYS A 221 13.14 12.22 18.14
N THR A 222 13.27 11.86 19.40
CA THR A 222 12.62 12.61 20.46
C THR A 222 13.31 13.99 20.46
N ALA A 223 12.66 15.02 19.90
CA ALA A 223 12.94 16.34 20.44
C ALA A 223 12.71 16.20 21.95
N ASP A 224 13.56 16.76 22.77
CA ASP A 224 13.27 17.01 24.18
C ASP A 224 12.04 17.93 24.19
N ILE A 225 10.89 17.34 24.03
CA ILE A 225 9.62 18.05 24.25
C ILE A 225 9.44 17.92 25.76
N ASP A 226 9.73 19.02 26.46
CA ASP A 226 9.22 19.24 27.81
C ASP A 226 7.69 19.13 27.72
N VAL A 227 7.20 17.91 27.90
CA VAL A 227 5.75 17.69 28.02
C VAL A 227 5.37 18.28 29.37
N PRO A 228 4.59 19.36 29.42
CA PRO A 228 4.06 19.84 30.68
C PRO A 228 3.36 18.67 31.34
N LYS A 229 3.76 18.29 32.55
CA LYS A 229 3.02 17.32 33.37
C LYS A 229 1.66 17.95 33.65
N GLY A 230 0.68 17.68 32.79
CA GLY A 230 -0.70 17.99 33.06
C GLY A 230 -1.21 16.97 34.07
N ASP A 231 -1.77 17.47 35.16
CA ASP A 231 -2.54 16.66 36.08
C ASP A 231 -3.79 16.16 35.35
N TYR A 232 -3.86 14.83 35.11
CA TYR A 232 -5.06 14.12 34.68
C TYR A 232 -5.61 13.32 35.83
#